data_2f877486d1f81326cd847cd0ca786b07
#
_entry.id   2f877486d1f81326cd847cd0ca786b07
#
_cell.length_a   1.000
_cell.length_b   1.000
_cell.length_c   1.000
_cell.angle_alpha   90.00
_cell.angle_beta   90.00
_cell.angle_gamma   90.00
#
_symmetry.space_group_name_H-M   'P 1'
#
loop_
_entity.id
_entity.type
_entity.pdbx_description
1 polymer ?
#
loop_
_entity_poly.entity_id
_entity_poly.type
_entity_poly.pdbx_seq_one_letter_code
_entity_poly.pdbx_strand_id
1 'polypeptide(L)'
;MNRAIYPILSGALAQERQMQVFANNMANVNTAGFKQDAQAFKSVMAQVQVGAPIFAHTVGFGHQIGVRPSGPTERVFAAPRALRTSFEAGRIRITGNPLDAAIQGSGFFEVKTDKIDCGVP
;
A
#
# COMPACT_ATOMS: atom_id res chain seq x y z
N MET A 1 16.40 22.90 -8.48
CA MET A 1 15.58 21.73 -8.78
C MET A 1 14.45 21.64 -7.78
N ASN A 2 13.22 21.46 -8.25
CA ASN A 2 12.02 21.61 -7.44
C ASN A 2 11.78 20.36 -6.57
N ARG A 3 12.25 20.40 -5.33
CA ARG A 3 12.17 19.27 -4.37
C ARG A 3 10.73 18.90 -3.97
N ALA A 4 9.76 19.76 -4.30
CA ALA A 4 8.33 19.51 -4.03
C ALA A 4 7.71 18.48 -4.99
N ILE A 5 8.38 18.15 -6.09
CA ILE A 5 7.86 17.16 -7.06
C ILE A 5 7.76 15.76 -6.47
N TYR A 6 8.68 15.35 -5.60
CA TYR A 6 8.69 13.99 -5.06
C TYR A 6 7.47 13.61 -4.21
N PRO A 7 6.99 14.45 -3.28
CA PRO A 7 5.75 14.18 -2.57
C PRO A 7 4.53 14.09 -3.49
N ILE A 8 4.45 14.96 -4.50
CA ILE A 8 3.36 14.95 -5.48
C ILE A 8 3.39 13.66 -6.30
N LEU A 9 4.57 13.26 -6.77
CA LEU A 9 4.74 12.01 -7.51
C LEU A 9 4.37 10.80 -6.67
N SER A 10 4.75 10.76 -5.38
CA SER A 10 4.36 9.66 -4.49
C SER A 10 2.84 9.56 -4.31
N GLY A 11 2.16 10.70 -4.24
CA GLY A 11 0.69 10.77 -4.22
C GLY A 11 0.06 10.23 -5.51
N ALA A 12 0.59 10.62 -6.66
CA ALA A 12 0.11 10.15 -7.96
C ALA A 12 0.27 8.63 -8.12
N LEU A 13 1.43 8.07 -7.74
CA LEU A 13 1.68 6.62 -7.76
C LEU A 13 0.76 5.88 -6.77
N ALA A 14 0.46 6.48 -5.64
CA ALA A 14 -0.49 5.90 -4.68
C ALA A 14 -1.91 5.84 -5.27
N GLN A 15 -2.36 6.89 -5.96
CA GLN A 15 -3.65 6.92 -6.64
C GLN A 15 -3.72 5.91 -7.80
N GLU A 16 -2.66 5.80 -8.59
CA GLU A 16 -2.58 4.79 -9.65
C GLU A 16 -2.77 3.38 -9.09
N ARG A 17 -2.08 3.07 -7.99
CA ARG A 17 -2.21 1.77 -7.33
C ARG A 17 -3.63 1.51 -6.83
N GLN A 18 -4.28 2.53 -6.28
CA GLN A 18 -5.67 2.42 -5.85
C GLN A 18 -6.61 2.15 -7.03
N MET A 19 -6.39 2.80 -8.16
CA MET A 19 -7.16 2.55 -9.37
C MET A 19 -7.00 1.12 -9.90
N GLN A 20 -5.79 0.55 -9.82
CA GLN A 20 -5.53 -0.85 -10.18
C GLN A 20 -6.34 -1.82 -9.30
N VAL A 21 -6.34 -1.60 -7.98
CA VAL A 21 -7.12 -2.43 -7.03
C VAL A 21 -8.62 -2.28 -7.32
N PHE A 22 -9.10 -1.06 -7.56
CA PHE A 22 -10.49 -0.81 -7.89
C PHE A 22 -10.89 -1.49 -9.19
N ALA A 23 -10.07 -1.41 -10.24
CA ALA A 23 -10.32 -2.06 -11.53
C ALA A 23 -10.39 -3.59 -11.39
N ASN A 24 -9.49 -4.18 -10.58
CA ASN A 24 -9.52 -5.62 -10.29
C ASN A 24 -10.83 -6.02 -9.58
N ASN A 25 -11.22 -5.30 -8.54
CA ASN A 25 -12.45 -5.55 -7.82
C ASN A 25 -13.67 -5.41 -8.74
N MET A 26 -13.68 -4.40 -9.60
CA MET A 26 -14.76 -4.17 -10.57
C MET A 26 -14.84 -5.27 -11.61
N ALA A 27 -13.72 -5.72 -12.14
CA ALA A 27 -13.67 -6.82 -13.11
C ALA A 27 -14.26 -8.12 -12.53
N ASN A 28 -14.14 -8.30 -11.21
CA ASN A 28 -14.60 -9.50 -10.51
C ASN A 28 -15.92 -9.33 -9.76
N VAL A 29 -16.65 -8.23 -9.98
CA VAL A 29 -17.91 -7.96 -9.23
C VAL A 29 -18.97 -9.05 -9.41
N ASN A 30 -18.97 -9.74 -10.57
CA ASN A 30 -19.89 -10.84 -10.87
C ASN A 30 -19.29 -12.23 -10.64
N THR A 31 -18.03 -12.31 -10.18
CA THR A 31 -17.36 -13.59 -9.95
C THR A 31 -17.81 -14.16 -8.60
N ALA A 32 -18.39 -15.37 -8.64
CA ALA A 32 -18.83 -16.06 -7.42
C ALA A 32 -17.64 -16.39 -6.52
N GLY A 33 -17.76 -16.10 -5.22
CA GLY A 33 -16.71 -16.38 -4.25
C GLY A 33 -15.52 -15.40 -4.27
N PHE A 34 -15.54 -14.39 -5.14
CA PHE A 34 -14.49 -13.37 -5.14
C PHE A 34 -14.47 -12.59 -3.82
N LYS A 35 -13.27 -12.36 -3.31
CA LYS A 35 -13.02 -11.53 -2.13
C LYS A 35 -12.30 -10.27 -2.55
N GLN A 36 -12.93 -9.13 -2.26
CA GLN A 36 -12.38 -7.83 -2.65
C GLN A 36 -11.10 -7.51 -1.87
N ASP A 37 -10.17 -6.88 -2.55
CA ASP A 37 -8.96 -6.34 -1.95
C ASP A 37 -9.18 -4.88 -1.57
N ALA A 38 -8.73 -4.52 -0.37
CA ALA A 38 -8.71 -3.15 0.13
C ALA A 38 -7.27 -2.70 0.32
N GLN A 39 -6.96 -1.52 -0.17
CA GLN A 39 -5.67 -0.90 0.03
C GLN A 39 -5.80 0.29 0.98
N ALA A 40 -4.94 0.32 2.00
CA ALA A 40 -4.80 1.47 2.88
C ALA A 40 -3.52 2.23 2.54
N PHE A 41 -3.53 3.54 2.78
CA PHE A 41 -2.36 4.39 2.65
C PHE A 41 -1.86 4.82 4.02
N LYS A 42 -0.57 4.99 4.12
CA LYS A 42 0.09 5.55 5.31
C LYS A 42 0.88 6.77 4.89
N SER A 43 0.74 7.85 5.65
CA SER A 43 1.64 8.98 5.54
C SER A 43 2.98 8.63 6.18
N VAL A 44 4.06 8.81 5.43
CA VAL A 44 5.42 8.61 5.91
C VAL A 44 6.10 9.98 5.93
N MET A 45 6.49 10.42 7.09
CA MET A 45 7.29 11.63 7.27
C MET A 45 8.75 11.27 7.10
N ALA A 46 9.40 11.82 6.07
CA ALA A 46 10.84 11.75 5.96
C ALA A 46 11.43 12.96 6.68
N GLN A 47 11.95 12.74 7.87
CA GLN A 47 12.81 13.70 8.54
C GLN A 47 14.21 13.55 7.96
N VAL A 48 14.64 14.56 7.21
CA VAL A 48 16.05 14.69 6.89
C VAL A 48 16.73 15.19 8.17
N GLN A 49 17.33 14.29 8.91
CA GLN A 49 18.33 14.71 9.90
C GLN A 49 19.45 15.38 9.13
N VAL A 50 19.42 16.69 9.09
CA VAL A 50 20.60 17.46 8.70
C VAL A 50 21.60 17.16 9.84
N GLY A 51 22.57 16.30 9.52
CA GLY A 51 23.62 15.95 10.45
C GLY A 51 24.17 17.22 11.09
N ALA A 52 24.55 17.12 12.37
CA ALA A 52 25.20 18.18 13.09
C ALA A 52 26.24 18.88 12.17
N PRO A 53 26.39 20.19 12.25
CA PRO A 53 27.30 20.94 11.38
C PRO A 53 28.70 20.35 11.51
N ILE A 54 29.16 19.67 10.48
CA ILE A 54 30.43 18.94 10.48
C ILE A 54 31.61 19.92 10.49
N PHE A 55 31.35 21.21 10.29
CA PHE A 55 32.39 22.23 10.25
C PHE A 55 31.95 23.50 10.98
N ALA A 56 32.27 23.57 12.27
CA ALA A 56 32.52 24.84 12.88
C ALA A 56 33.89 25.30 12.37
N HIS A 57 33.98 25.94 11.21
CA HIS A 57 35.19 26.57 10.77
C HIS A 57 35.32 27.86 11.55
N THR A 58 36.20 27.86 12.50
CA THR A 58 36.59 29.07 13.27
C THR A 58 37.43 29.92 12.34
N VAL A 59 36.82 30.84 11.60
CA VAL A 59 37.57 31.88 10.93
C VAL A 59 37.97 32.87 11.99
N GLY A 60 39.28 33.02 12.17
CA GLY A 60 39.86 33.94 13.19
C GLY A 60 39.20 35.31 13.09
N PHE A 61 38.59 35.75 14.17
CA PHE A 61 38.02 36.99 14.64
C PHE A 61 36.72 36.75 15.45
N GLY A 62 36.55 35.58 16.05
CA GLY A 62 35.50 35.39 17.09
C GLY A 62 34.03 35.44 16.61
N HIS A 63 33.77 35.53 15.32
CA HIS A 63 32.42 35.46 14.80
C HIS A 63 32.08 34.00 14.40
N GLN A 64 31.28 33.35 15.21
CA GLN A 64 30.64 32.09 14.86
C GLN A 64 29.53 32.39 13.85
N ILE A 65 29.77 32.15 12.59
CA ILE A 65 28.72 32.11 11.60
C ILE A 65 28.01 30.76 11.79
N GLY A 66 27.06 30.74 12.73
CA GLY A 66 26.15 29.63 12.87
C GLY A 66 25.27 29.59 11.64
N VAL A 67 25.58 28.71 10.68
CA VAL A 67 24.62 28.35 9.66
C VAL A 67 23.49 27.63 10.40
N ARG A 68 22.45 28.37 10.71
CA ARG A 68 21.19 27.76 11.17
C ARG A 68 20.74 26.84 10.05
N PRO A 69 20.64 25.54 10.27
CA PRO A 69 19.92 24.70 9.33
C PRO A 69 18.52 25.29 9.24
N SER A 70 18.16 25.79 8.09
CA SER A 70 16.79 26.20 7.81
C SER A 70 15.91 25.00 8.14
N GLY A 71 14.99 25.16 9.07
CA GLY A 71 14.19 24.23 9.81
C GLY A 71 13.89 22.87 9.15
N PRO A 72 13.37 21.92 9.93
CA PRO A 72 13.15 20.57 9.44
C PRO A 72 12.30 20.63 8.18
N THR A 73 12.88 20.25 7.06
CA THR A 73 12.13 20.11 5.81
C THR A 73 11.33 18.82 5.94
N GLU A 74 10.26 18.92 6.72
CA GLU A 74 9.32 17.83 6.93
C GLU A 74 8.63 17.53 5.61
N ARG A 75 8.86 16.36 5.07
CA ARG A 75 8.23 15.90 3.83
C ARG A 75 7.36 14.73 4.14
N VAL A 76 6.11 14.86 3.77
CA VAL A 76 5.11 13.81 3.89
C VAL A 76 5.00 13.09 2.54
N PHE A 77 5.23 11.80 2.55
CA PHE A 77 5.06 10.91 1.39
C PHE A 77 3.86 10.00 1.63
N ALA A 78 3.11 9.75 0.58
CA ALA A 78 2.07 8.73 0.59
C ALA A 78 2.72 7.38 0.26
N ALA A 79 2.72 6.46 1.21
CA ALA A 79 3.19 5.09 0.98
C ALA A 79 2.00 4.13 0.98
N PRO A 80 1.88 3.25 -0.02
CA PRO A 80 0.86 2.22 0.00
C PRO A 80 1.18 1.23 1.14
N ARG A 81 0.16 0.87 1.89
CA ARG A 81 0.22 -0.23 2.85
C ARG A 81 -0.04 -1.55 2.12
N ALA A 82 0.23 -2.67 2.78
CA ALA A 82 -0.08 -3.98 2.21
C ALA A 82 -1.57 -4.10 1.86
N LEU A 83 -1.86 -4.74 0.74
CA LEU A 83 -3.21 -5.14 0.36
C LEU A 83 -3.80 -6.04 1.44
N ARG A 84 -5.05 -5.82 1.74
CA ARG A 84 -5.81 -6.64 2.69
C ARG A 84 -7.07 -7.15 2.01
N THR A 85 -7.19 -8.46 1.91
CA THR A 85 -8.40 -9.09 1.40
C THR A 85 -9.51 -9.05 2.45
N SER A 86 -10.69 -8.59 2.06
CA SER A 86 -11.89 -8.56 2.89
C SER A 86 -12.61 -9.89 2.78
N PHE A 87 -12.85 -10.55 3.93
CA PHE A 87 -13.59 -11.80 4.01
C PHE A 87 -15.07 -11.59 4.38
N GLU A 88 -15.58 -10.38 4.21
CA GLU A 88 -16.99 -10.11 4.42
C GLU A 88 -17.87 -11.00 3.53
N ALA A 89 -18.98 -11.46 4.09
CA ALA A 89 -19.94 -12.28 3.36
C ALA A 89 -20.63 -11.44 2.29
N GLY A 90 -20.56 -11.90 1.04
CA GLY A 90 -21.26 -11.29 -0.09
C GLY A 90 -22.73 -11.68 -0.16
N ARG A 91 -23.42 -11.17 -1.18
CA ARG A 91 -24.83 -11.55 -1.45
C ARG A 91 -24.90 -12.97 -1.94
N ILE A 92 -25.80 -13.76 -1.36
CA ILE A 92 -26.11 -15.10 -1.84
C ILE A 92 -26.97 -14.96 -3.09
N ARG A 93 -26.56 -15.66 -4.17
CA ARG A 93 -27.30 -15.74 -5.44
C ARG A 93 -27.98 -17.09 -5.54
N ILE A 94 -29.27 -17.09 -5.74
CA ILE A 94 -30.04 -18.31 -5.96
C ILE A 94 -29.90 -18.67 -7.44
N THR A 95 -29.31 -19.81 -7.72
CA THR A 95 -29.05 -20.27 -9.11
C THR A 95 -30.07 -21.33 -9.57
N GLY A 96 -30.74 -22.00 -8.63
CA GLY A 96 -31.63 -23.13 -8.94
C GLY A 96 -30.92 -24.42 -9.34
N ASN A 97 -29.62 -24.45 -9.36
CA ASN A 97 -28.82 -25.63 -9.69
C ASN A 97 -28.59 -26.47 -8.42
N PRO A 98 -28.90 -27.78 -8.42
CA PRO A 98 -28.80 -28.63 -7.23
C PRO A 98 -27.35 -28.89 -6.77
N LEU A 99 -26.35 -28.61 -7.61
CA LEU A 99 -24.93 -28.80 -7.26
C LEU A 99 -24.28 -27.52 -6.73
N ASP A 100 -24.96 -26.39 -6.80
CA ASP A 100 -24.42 -25.15 -6.26
C ASP A 100 -24.64 -25.07 -4.74
N ALA A 101 -23.59 -24.78 -4.02
CA ALA A 101 -23.63 -24.63 -2.58
C ALA A 101 -23.05 -23.27 -2.15
N ALA A 102 -23.69 -22.62 -1.19
CA ALA A 102 -23.21 -21.36 -0.63
C ALA A 102 -23.14 -21.45 0.88
N ILE A 103 -22.09 -20.88 1.48
CA ILE A 103 -21.96 -20.79 2.93
C ILE A 103 -22.55 -19.47 3.40
N GLN A 104 -23.50 -19.55 4.33
CA GLN A 104 -24.03 -18.38 5.02
C GLN A 104 -23.42 -18.32 6.43
N GLY A 105 -22.56 -17.35 6.66
CA GLY A 105 -21.82 -17.20 7.92
C GLY A 105 -20.30 -17.34 7.74
N SER A 106 -19.61 -17.57 8.84
CA SER A 106 -18.16 -17.78 8.85
C SER A 106 -17.82 -19.25 8.63
N GLY A 107 -17.20 -19.56 7.50
CA GLY A 107 -16.78 -20.92 7.16
C GLY A 107 -16.07 -20.99 5.82
N PHE A 108 -15.48 -22.14 5.51
CA PHE A 108 -14.80 -22.42 4.26
C PHE A 108 -15.14 -23.82 3.78
N PHE A 109 -15.18 -24.03 2.48
CA PHE A 109 -15.24 -25.36 1.91
C PHE A 109 -13.84 -25.98 1.95
N GLU A 110 -13.76 -27.20 2.47
CA GLU A 110 -12.55 -27.99 2.35
C GLU A 110 -12.52 -28.68 0.99
N VAL A 111 -11.48 -28.42 0.20
CA VAL A 111 -11.29 -29.04 -1.11
C VAL A 111 -10.06 -29.94 -1.03
N LYS A 112 -10.27 -31.23 -1.31
CA LYS A 112 -9.19 -32.19 -1.45
C LYS A 112 -8.64 -32.10 -2.90
N THR A 113 -7.43 -31.61 -3.04
CA THR A 113 -6.73 -31.62 -4.33
C THR A 113 -5.82 -32.84 -4.35
N ASP A 114 -6.03 -33.75 -5.29
CA ASP A 114 -5.05 -34.79 -5.58
C ASP A 114 -3.78 -34.08 -6.07
N LYS A 115 -2.68 -34.25 -5.35
CA LYS A 115 -1.37 -33.77 -5.80
C LYS A 115 -1.08 -34.42 -7.14
N ILE A 116 -1.19 -33.67 -8.21
CA ILE A 116 -0.53 -34.00 -9.47
C ILE A 116 0.95 -33.81 -9.17
N ASP A 117 1.67 -34.90 -8.89
CA ASP A 117 3.11 -34.89 -8.90
C ASP A 117 3.55 -34.53 -10.32
N CYS A 118 3.76 -33.24 -10.56
CA CYS A 118 4.50 -32.79 -11.71
C CYS A 118 5.94 -33.27 -11.48
N GLY A 119 6.20 -34.52 -11.88
CA GLY A 119 7.55 -35.04 -11.97
C GLY A 119 8.34 -34.14 -12.91
N VAL A 120 9.15 -33.28 -12.33
CA VAL A 120 10.21 -32.59 -13.06
C VAL A 120 11.30 -33.62 -13.27
N PRO A 121 11.69 -33.91 -14.55
CA PRO A 121 12.81 -34.80 -14.85
C PRO A 121 14.14 -34.24 -14.37
#